data_3259331ea49c4572f74f0aedf5a80d26
#
_entry.id   3259331ea49c4572f74f0aedf5a80d26
#
_cell.length_a   1.000
_cell.length_b   1.000
_cell.length_c   1.000
_cell.angle_alpha   90.00
_cell.angle_beta   90.00
_cell.angle_gamma   90.00
#
_symmetry.space_group_name_H-M   'P 1'
#
loop_
_entity.id
_entity.type
_entity.pdbx_description
1 polymer ?
#
loop_
_entity_poly.entity_id
_entity_poly.type
_entity_poly.pdbx_seq_one_letter_code
_entity_poly.pdbx_strand_id
1 'polypeptide(L)'
;MKFWKLLTAASALAVITASAPAFAQTDEKLPEFTTEGFEDWLVAFKKEAAAKGISEPTLEIAFADTKPIPKVIEYDRSQPEFKLTFEQYLQRVVPQSRINEGRAKYAENRSVIDAAAKKYGVPGQYLTAFWGIETGFGRHTGGYSVVDSLATLAFEGRRAEYFRKELMNALTIIDAGHIAAEDMTGSWAGAMGQAQFMPSTFLNYARDGNDDGKIDLWGAKEDVFASAANYLSTVGWKADERWGREITLPKDFDKELEGRDIRKPISEWQKIGVRMPNGGDLPKADMDASIVIVNDGEGPAYMVYNNFHTIMHWNRSTYFAIAVGTLADAIAGY
;
A
#
# COMPACT_ATOMS: atom_id res chain seq x y z
N MET A 1 -20.69 35.67 14.69
CA MET A 1 -19.39 35.09 14.36
C MET A 1 -19.36 33.68 14.91
N LYS A 2 -19.66 32.66 14.06
CA LYS A 2 -19.60 31.25 14.45
C LYS A 2 -18.37 30.63 13.76
N PHE A 3 -17.38 30.22 14.54
CA PHE A 3 -16.21 29.50 14.08
C PHE A 3 -16.58 28.09 13.61
N TRP A 4 -16.41 27.82 12.36
CA TRP A 4 -16.50 26.48 11.77
C TRP A 4 -15.16 25.79 11.91
N LYS A 5 -15.09 24.83 12.80
CA LYS A 5 -13.92 23.92 12.88
C LYS A 5 -14.03 22.92 11.74
N LEU A 6 -13.17 23.08 10.73
CA LEU A 6 -12.91 22.08 9.71
C LEU A 6 -12.15 20.91 10.35
N LEU A 7 -12.81 19.77 10.47
CA LEU A 7 -12.15 18.49 10.74
C LEU A 7 -11.49 18.00 9.43
N THR A 8 -10.20 18.16 9.33
CA THR A 8 -9.38 17.48 8.33
C THR A 8 -8.97 16.11 8.87
N ALA A 9 -9.81 15.10 8.65
CA ALA A 9 -9.41 13.70 8.82
C ALA A 9 -8.99 13.16 7.44
N ALA A 10 -7.72 13.35 7.08
CA ALA A 10 -7.10 12.65 5.96
C ALA A 10 -6.50 11.35 6.51
N SER A 11 -7.28 10.27 6.52
CA SER A 11 -6.77 8.93 6.83
C SER A 11 -6.27 8.31 5.54
N ALA A 12 -4.96 8.14 5.42
CA ALA A 12 -4.38 7.24 4.45
C ALA A 12 -4.79 5.81 4.86
N LEU A 13 -5.61 5.17 4.04
CA LEU A 13 -6.10 3.82 4.30
C LEU A 13 -5.28 2.84 3.47
N ALA A 14 -4.20 2.32 4.05
CA ALA A 14 -3.58 1.10 3.55
C ALA A 14 -4.54 -0.06 3.89
N VAL A 15 -5.32 -0.52 2.92
CA VAL A 15 -6.17 -1.70 3.07
C VAL A 15 -5.29 -2.93 2.95
N ILE A 16 -4.83 -3.45 4.08
CA ILE A 16 -4.19 -4.77 4.12
C ILE A 16 -5.28 -5.82 4.05
N THR A 17 -5.68 -6.21 2.85
CA THR A 17 -6.51 -7.39 2.65
C THR A 17 -5.64 -8.63 2.62
N ALA A 18 -5.34 -9.19 3.80
CA ALA A 18 -4.95 -10.59 3.85
C ALA A 18 -6.20 -11.41 3.52
N SER A 19 -6.20 -12.12 2.39
CA SER A 19 -7.25 -13.09 2.07
C SER A 19 -7.18 -14.24 3.08
N ALA A 20 -7.97 -14.12 4.15
CA ALA A 20 -8.40 -15.27 4.92
C ALA A 20 -9.57 -15.92 4.14
N PRO A 21 -9.73 -17.26 4.19
CA PRO A 21 -10.91 -17.91 3.65
C PRO A 21 -12.15 -17.29 4.30
N ALA A 22 -13.20 -17.11 3.50
CA ALA A 22 -14.46 -16.59 3.98
C ALA A 22 -15.02 -17.54 5.05
N PHE A 23 -14.72 -17.24 6.30
CA PHE A 23 -15.48 -17.77 7.42
C PHE A 23 -16.78 -16.96 7.47
N ALA A 24 -17.90 -17.66 7.48
CA ALA A 24 -19.19 -17.07 7.72
C ALA A 24 -19.09 -16.15 8.93
N GLN A 25 -19.35 -14.85 8.75
CA GLN A 25 -19.48 -13.91 9.85
C GLN A 25 -20.68 -14.34 10.68
N THR A 26 -20.41 -14.95 11.82
CA THR A 26 -21.37 -14.98 12.91
C THR A 26 -21.41 -13.56 13.49
N ASP A 27 -22.61 -12.99 13.64
CA ASP A 27 -22.86 -11.69 14.32
C ASP A 27 -22.52 -11.72 15.82
N GLU A 28 -21.44 -12.39 16.18
CA GLU A 28 -20.96 -12.48 17.54
C GLU A 28 -20.20 -11.19 17.85
N LYS A 29 -20.79 -10.37 18.68
CA LYS A 29 -20.21 -9.11 19.15
C LYS A 29 -18.83 -9.42 19.76
N LEU A 30 -17.77 -8.96 19.10
CA LEU A 30 -16.41 -9.13 19.61
C LEU A 30 -16.33 -8.66 21.07
N PRO A 31 -15.63 -9.38 21.97
CA PRO A 31 -15.48 -8.98 23.36
C PRO A 31 -14.89 -7.57 23.45
N GLU A 32 -15.26 -6.84 24.49
CA GLU A 32 -14.70 -5.51 24.76
C GLU A 32 -13.17 -5.63 24.93
N PHE A 33 -12.42 -4.71 24.31
CA PHE A 33 -10.98 -4.68 24.47
C PHE A 33 -10.63 -4.26 25.90
N THR A 34 -9.79 -5.05 26.55
CA THR A 34 -9.26 -4.77 27.89
C THR A 34 -7.75 -4.69 27.83
N THR A 35 -7.16 -3.89 28.70
CA THR A 35 -5.70 -3.76 28.85
C THR A 35 -5.15 -4.66 29.96
N GLU A 36 -6.01 -5.43 30.61
CA GLU A 36 -5.61 -6.38 31.68
C GLU A 36 -4.66 -7.42 31.08
N GLY A 37 -3.54 -7.65 31.78
CA GLY A 37 -2.51 -8.60 31.34
C GLY A 37 -1.54 -8.07 30.28
N PHE A 38 -1.68 -6.82 29.82
CA PHE A 38 -0.77 -6.27 28.80
C PHE A 38 0.68 -6.21 29.31
N GLU A 39 0.89 -5.82 30.53
CA GLU A 39 2.23 -5.74 31.15
C GLU A 39 2.90 -7.12 31.22
N ASP A 40 2.18 -8.13 31.66
CA ASP A 40 2.69 -9.51 31.70
C ASP A 40 3.00 -10.05 30.32
N TRP A 41 2.12 -9.75 29.34
CA TRP A 41 2.34 -10.09 27.95
C TRP A 41 3.60 -9.39 27.39
N LEU A 42 3.79 -8.09 27.69
CA LEU A 42 4.95 -7.31 27.24
C LEU A 42 6.25 -7.87 27.84
N VAL A 43 6.24 -8.24 29.12
CA VAL A 43 7.39 -8.91 29.77
C VAL A 43 7.73 -10.22 29.06
N ALA A 44 6.73 -11.03 28.74
CA ALA A 44 6.93 -12.28 28.01
C ALA A 44 7.45 -12.03 26.58
N PHE A 45 6.92 -11.02 25.90
CA PHE A 45 7.37 -10.64 24.56
C PHE A 45 8.81 -10.13 24.54
N LYS A 46 9.21 -9.28 25.51
CA LYS A 46 10.61 -8.81 25.65
C LYS A 46 11.58 -9.98 25.80
N LYS A 47 11.24 -10.99 26.60
CA LYS A 47 12.06 -12.20 26.75
C LYS A 47 12.21 -12.98 25.45
N GLU A 48 11.13 -13.08 24.68
CA GLU A 48 11.18 -13.72 23.36
C GLU A 48 12.04 -12.91 22.38
N ALA A 49 11.91 -11.58 22.37
CA ALA A 49 12.68 -10.70 21.51
C ALA A 49 14.19 -10.77 21.81
N ALA A 50 14.55 -10.74 23.09
CA ALA A 50 15.94 -10.95 23.54
C ALA A 50 16.48 -12.32 23.10
N ALA A 51 15.69 -13.39 23.26
CA ALA A 51 16.06 -14.74 22.82
C ALA A 51 16.25 -14.85 21.29
N LYS A 52 15.63 -13.96 20.51
CA LYS A 52 15.78 -13.83 19.05
C LYS A 52 16.89 -12.85 18.62
N GLY A 53 17.62 -12.29 19.58
CA GLY A 53 18.82 -11.49 19.33
C GLY A 53 18.60 -9.97 19.33
N ILE A 54 17.41 -9.48 19.68
CA ILE A 54 17.21 -8.04 19.90
C ILE A 54 17.97 -7.61 21.16
N SER A 55 18.78 -6.55 21.04
CA SER A 55 19.62 -6.08 22.13
C SER A 55 18.79 -5.50 23.28
N GLU A 56 19.30 -5.65 24.52
CA GLU A 56 18.65 -5.11 25.72
C GLU A 56 18.45 -3.60 25.64
N PRO A 57 19.41 -2.77 25.17
CA PRO A 57 19.19 -1.34 25.02
C PRO A 57 18.03 -1.01 24.08
N THR A 58 17.87 -1.75 22.98
CA THR A 58 16.74 -1.58 22.04
C THR A 58 15.42 -1.91 22.75
N LEU A 59 15.35 -2.99 23.51
CA LEU A 59 14.14 -3.36 24.26
C LEU A 59 13.79 -2.33 25.34
N GLU A 60 14.79 -1.78 26.03
CA GLU A 60 14.58 -0.75 27.03
C GLU A 60 14.01 0.52 26.41
N ILE A 61 14.63 1.02 25.32
CA ILE A 61 14.21 2.27 24.67
C ILE A 61 12.86 2.09 23.95
N ALA A 62 12.70 1.01 23.17
CA ALA A 62 11.49 0.80 22.38
C ALA A 62 10.23 0.59 23.24
N PHE A 63 10.39 0.07 24.47
CA PHE A 63 9.27 -0.25 25.36
C PHE A 63 9.28 0.59 26.66
N ALA A 64 10.00 1.72 26.70
CA ALA A 64 10.13 2.55 27.91
C ALA A 64 8.77 3.03 28.44
N ASP A 65 7.90 3.49 27.55
CA ASP A 65 6.59 4.06 27.89
C ASP A 65 5.44 3.38 27.14
N THR A 66 5.66 2.16 26.61
CA THR A 66 4.69 1.45 25.79
C THR A 66 3.41 1.13 26.54
N LYS A 67 2.30 1.57 25.97
CA LYS A 67 0.96 1.36 26.47
C LYS A 67 0.03 0.92 25.33
N PRO A 68 -0.95 0.07 25.64
CA PRO A 68 -1.95 -0.29 24.65
C PRO A 68 -2.76 0.94 24.21
N ILE A 69 -3.03 1.04 22.92
CA ILE A 69 -3.77 2.14 22.30
C ILE A 69 -5.19 1.65 21.93
N PRO A 70 -6.23 1.86 22.77
CA PRO A 70 -7.58 1.36 22.49
C PRO A 70 -8.11 1.82 21.12
N LYS A 71 -7.73 3.02 20.68
CA LYS A 71 -8.14 3.59 19.40
C LYS A 71 -7.66 2.77 18.20
N VAL A 72 -6.52 2.10 18.32
CA VAL A 72 -5.99 1.17 17.29
C VAL A 72 -6.94 -0.02 17.13
N ILE A 73 -7.46 -0.54 18.24
CA ILE A 73 -8.44 -1.65 18.21
C ILE A 73 -9.78 -1.21 17.62
N GLU A 74 -10.24 0.01 17.94
CA GLU A 74 -11.45 0.55 17.31
C GLU A 74 -11.30 0.60 15.77
N TYR A 75 -10.16 1.06 15.26
CA TYR A 75 -9.88 1.10 13.82
C TYR A 75 -9.78 -0.31 13.23
N ASP A 76 -9.11 -1.24 13.90
CA ASP A 76 -8.99 -2.61 13.41
C ASP A 76 -10.34 -3.34 13.32
N ARG A 77 -11.23 -3.09 14.28
CA ARG A 77 -12.58 -3.69 14.34
C ARG A 77 -13.61 -2.97 13.47
N SER A 78 -13.44 -1.66 13.25
CA SER A 78 -14.36 -0.80 12.53
C SER A 78 -13.90 -0.48 11.12
N GLN A 79 -13.09 -1.35 10.47
CA GLN A 79 -12.76 -1.14 9.05
C GLN A 79 -14.07 -1.04 8.27
N PRO A 80 -14.54 0.16 7.92
CA PRO A 80 -15.75 0.28 7.16
C PRO A 80 -15.47 -0.39 5.81
N GLU A 81 -16.22 -1.41 5.47
CA GLU A 81 -16.32 -1.84 4.09
C GLU A 81 -16.69 -0.59 3.29
N PHE A 82 -15.75 -0.09 2.49
CA PHE A 82 -16.00 1.11 1.71
C PHE A 82 -17.09 0.79 0.69
N LYS A 83 -18.29 1.23 0.97
CA LYS A 83 -19.44 1.23 0.04
C LYS A 83 -19.32 2.36 -0.98
N LEU A 84 -18.08 2.71 -1.39
CA LEU A 84 -17.88 3.68 -2.47
C LEU A 84 -17.96 2.96 -3.79
N THR A 85 -18.67 3.53 -4.76
CA THR A 85 -18.50 3.08 -6.14
C THR A 85 -17.07 3.38 -6.59
N PHE A 86 -16.63 2.71 -7.65
CA PHE A 86 -15.29 2.94 -8.19
C PHE A 86 -15.08 4.41 -8.60
N GLU A 87 -16.08 5.04 -9.19
CA GLU A 87 -16.01 6.44 -9.62
C GLU A 87 -15.83 7.38 -8.41
N GLN A 88 -16.58 7.15 -7.33
CA GLN A 88 -16.44 7.91 -6.09
C GLN A 88 -15.04 7.72 -5.48
N TYR A 89 -14.54 6.49 -5.49
CA TYR A 89 -13.19 6.17 -5.03
C TYR A 89 -12.14 6.90 -5.88
N LEU A 90 -12.24 6.79 -7.22
CA LEU A 90 -11.28 7.40 -8.14
C LEU A 90 -11.28 8.92 -8.03
N GLN A 91 -12.46 9.58 -7.96
CA GLN A 91 -12.56 11.02 -7.74
C GLN A 91 -11.89 11.48 -6.45
N ARG A 92 -11.97 10.67 -5.39
CA ARG A 92 -11.34 10.97 -4.09
C ARG A 92 -9.84 10.74 -4.10
N VAL A 93 -9.39 9.68 -4.76
CA VAL A 93 -7.99 9.24 -4.74
C VAL A 93 -7.16 9.88 -5.85
N VAL A 94 -7.77 10.18 -7.02
CA VAL A 94 -7.10 10.80 -8.18
C VAL A 94 -7.80 12.10 -8.62
N PRO A 95 -8.02 13.06 -7.70
CA PRO A 95 -8.57 14.36 -8.10
C PRO A 95 -7.57 15.14 -8.96
N GLN A 96 -8.05 16.09 -9.74
CA GLN A 96 -7.18 16.95 -10.59
C GLN A 96 -6.08 17.66 -9.79
N SER A 97 -6.35 18.02 -8.54
CA SER A 97 -5.35 18.62 -7.65
C SER A 97 -4.16 17.68 -7.39
N ARG A 98 -4.43 16.38 -7.15
CA ARG A 98 -3.36 15.38 -6.95
C ARG A 98 -2.57 15.13 -8.23
N ILE A 99 -3.23 15.14 -9.40
CA ILE A 99 -2.54 15.03 -10.70
C ILE A 99 -1.56 16.21 -10.89
N ASN A 100 -2.05 17.44 -10.68
CA ASN A 100 -1.22 18.63 -10.82
C ASN A 100 -0.05 18.64 -9.84
N GLU A 101 -0.31 18.27 -8.59
CA GLU A 101 0.72 18.14 -7.57
C GLU A 101 1.71 17.02 -7.90
N GLY A 102 1.23 15.87 -8.40
CA GLY A 102 2.08 14.76 -8.82
C GLY A 102 3.07 15.16 -9.91
N ARG A 103 2.60 15.92 -10.92
CA ARG A 103 3.47 16.49 -11.96
C ARG A 103 4.53 17.43 -11.37
N ALA A 104 4.12 18.32 -10.47
CA ALA A 104 5.05 19.24 -9.80
C ALA A 104 6.06 18.48 -8.93
N LYS A 105 5.61 17.48 -8.14
CA LYS A 105 6.48 16.68 -7.27
C LYS A 105 7.42 15.77 -8.07
N TYR A 106 7.00 15.25 -9.20
CA TYR A 106 7.88 14.52 -10.11
C TYR A 106 8.98 15.44 -10.67
N ALA A 107 8.62 16.65 -11.12
CA ALA A 107 9.58 17.63 -11.62
C ALA A 107 10.57 18.07 -10.52
N GLU A 108 10.08 18.35 -9.31
CA GLU A 108 10.89 18.76 -8.14
C GLU A 108 11.92 17.69 -7.73
N ASN A 109 11.54 16.41 -7.78
CA ASN A 109 12.36 15.30 -7.32
C ASN A 109 12.92 14.45 -8.47
N ARG A 110 12.97 14.99 -9.67
CA ARG A 110 13.26 14.26 -10.91
C ARG A 110 14.56 13.48 -10.85
N SER A 111 15.62 14.07 -10.35
CA SER A 111 16.94 13.42 -10.29
C SER A 111 16.93 12.15 -9.46
N VAL A 112 16.26 12.17 -8.31
CA VAL A 112 16.16 11.04 -7.38
C VAL A 112 15.23 9.97 -7.93
N ILE A 113 14.07 10.37 -8.45
CA ILE A 113 13.09 9.45 -9.04
C ILE A 113 13.66 8.75 -10.27
N ASP A 114 14.30 9.50 -11.18
CA ASP A 114 14.87 8.95 -12.42
C ASP A 114 16.07 8.03 -12.11
N ALA A 115 16.86 8.31 -11.06
CA ALA A 115 17.92 7.42 -10.61
C ALA A 115 17.37 6.06 -10.14
N ALA A 116 16.33 6.06 -9.29
CA ALA A 116 15.65 4.85 -8.87
C ALA A 116 15.00 4.11 -10.05
N ALA A 117 14.29 4.84 -10.92
CA ALA A 117 13.66 4.30 -12.12
C ALA A 117 14.67 3.59 -13.03
N LYS A 118 15.81 4.20 -13.27
CA LYS A 118 16.90 3.62 -14.07
C LYS A 118 17.51 2.37 -13.43
N LYS A 119 17.73 2.40 -12.11
CA LYS A 119 18.37 1.29 -11.37
C LYS A 119 17.48 0.05 -11.31
N TYR A 120 16.18 0.23 -11.14
CA TYR A 120 15.24 -0.87 -10.88
C TYR A 120 14.24 -1.15 -12.02
N GLY A 121 14.25 -0.35 -13.08
CA GLY A 121 13.38 -0.57 -14.25
C GLY A 121 11.91 -0.20 -14.03
N VAL A 122 11.59 0.59 -13.00
CA VAL A 122 10.22 1.05 -12.72
C VAL A 122 10.09 2.51 -13.13
N PRO A 123 9.25 2.88 -14.13
CA PRO A 123 9.16 4.26 -14.60
C PRO A 123 8.73 5.23 -13.50
N GLY A 124 9.36 6.42 -13.46
CA GLY A 124 9.25 7.40 -12.37
C GLY A 124 7.83 7.88 -12.09
N GLN A 125 6.96 7.94 -13.11
CA GLN A 125 5.55 8.30 -12.92
C GLN A 125 4.81 7.32 -12.01
N TYR A 126 5.14 6.02 -12.03
CA TYR A 126 4.54 5.05 -11.11
C TYR A 126 5.05 5.25 -9.69
N LEU A 127 6.34 5.46 -9.49
CA LEU A 127 6.91 5.75 -8.17
C LEU A 127 6.27 7.00 -7.56
N THR A 128 6.06 8.03 -8.38
CA THR A 128 5.37 9.26 -7.98
C THR A 128 3.89 9.01 -7.65
N ALA A 129 3.21 8.15 -8.42
CA ALA A 129 1.81 7.81 -8.18
C ALA A 129 1.62 7.04 -6.87
N PHE A 130 2.45 6.05 -6.58
CA PHE A 130 2.47 5.36 -5.28
C PHE A 130 2.69 6.36 -4.14
N TRP A 131 3.72 7.19 -4.21
CA TRP A 131 4.03 8.20 -3.20
C TRP A 131 2.84 9.17 -2.97
N GLY A 132 2.16 9.57 -4.07
CA GLY A 132 0.99 10.43 -3.99
C GLY A 132 -0.22 9.78 -3.35
N ILE A 133 -0.48 8.51 -3.65
CA ILE A 133 -1.65 7.78 -3.11
C ILE A 133 -1.40 7.36 -1.67
N GLU A 134 -0.21 6.85 -1.34
CA GLU A 134 0.11 6.35 -0.01
C GLU A 134 0.15 7.46 1.03
N THR A 135 0.86 8.55 0.76
CA THR A 135 1.15 9.56 1.79
C THR A 135 0.88 11.00 1.36
N GLY A 136 0.21 11.21 0.21
CA GLY A 136 0.03 12.56 -0.31
C GLY A 136 1.38 13.27 -0.54
N PHE A 137 2.32 12.56 -1.15
CA PHE A 137 3.69 13.03 -1.41
C PHE A 137 4.48 13.30 -0.11
N GLY A 138 4.38 12.40 0.85
CA GLY A 138 5.13 12.43 2.10
C GLY A 138 4.52 13.29 3.22
N ARG A 139 3.33 13.88 3.01
CA ARG A 139 2.70 14.73 4.04
C ARG A 139 1.98 13.95 5.14
N HIS A 140 1.55 12.73 4.85
CA HIS A 140 0.68 11.95 5.72
C HIS A 140 1.25 10.55 5.95
N THR A 141 2.35 10.47 6.67
CA THR A 141 3.05 9.20 6.96
C THR A 141 2.44 8.44 8.14
N GLY A 142 1.46 9.05 8.84
CA GLY A 142 0.91 8.57 10.10
C GLY A 142 1.55 9.26 11.30
N GLY A 143 0.89 9.14 12.45
CA GLY A 143 1.33 9.79 13.71
C GLY A 143 1.26 8.84 14.91
N TYR A 144 1.08 7.55 14.68
CA TYR A 144 1.09 6.54 15.73
C TYR A 144 2.51 6.01 15.91
N SER A 145 2.91 5.74 17.18
CA SER A 145 4.06 4.89 17.43
C SER A 145 3.81 3.53 16.80
N VAL A 146 4.71 3.09 15.92
CA VAL A 146 4.62 1.78 15.26
C VAL A 146 4.76 0.66 16.28
N VAL A 147 5.67 0.82 17.24
CA VAL A 147 5.90 -0.17 18.32
C VAL A 147 4.63 -0.34 19.17
N ASP A 148 4.03 0.76 19.65
CA ASP A 148 2.84 0.69 20.50
C ASP A 148 1.62 0.15 19.75
N SER A 149 1.47 0.56 18.49
CA SER A 149 0.39 0.08 17.62
C SER A 149 0.47 -1.41 17.39
N LEU A 150 1.67 -1.90 17.03
CA LEU A 150 1.89 -3.32 16.77
C LEU A 150 1.82 -4.14 18.06
N ALA A 151 2.31 -3.64 19.20
CA ALA A 151 2.16 -4.28 20.51
C ALA A 151 0.69 -4.42 20.90
N THR A 152 -0.10 -3.35 20.70
CA THR A 152 -1.54 -3.36 20.96
C THR A 152 -2.27 -4.41 20.12
N LEU A 153 -2.00 -4.45 18.82
CA LEU A 153 -2.62 -5.39 17.88
C LEU A 153 -2.15 -6.84 18.12
N ALA A 154 -0.91 -7.03 18.52
CA ALA A 154 -0.36 -8.34 18.88
C ALA A 154 -0.94 -8.88 20.18
N PHE A 155 -1.25 -8.01 21.14
CA PHE A 155 -1.87 -8.35 22.40
C PHE A 155 -3.37 -8.65 22.26
N GLU A 156 -4.12 -7.91 21.43
CA GLU A 156 -5.58 -8.03 21.28
C GLU A 156 -6.03 -9.41 20.79
N GLY A 157 -5.23 -10.10 20.00
CA GLY A 157 -5.39 -11.52 19.71
C GLY A 157 -6.01 -11.86 18.36
N ARG A 158 -6.85 -11.00 17.73
CA ARG A 158 -7.54 -11.32 16.47
C ARG A 158 -6.57 -11.70 15.31
N ARG A 159 -5.45 -10.98 15.20
CA ARG A 159 -4.35 -11.25 14.26
C ARG A 159 -3.00 -11.25 14.99
N ALA A 160 -3.00 -11.76 16.22
CA ALA A 160 -1.87 -11.66 17.15
C ALA A 160 -0.55 -12.17 16.53
N GLU A 161 -0.57 -13.32 15.89
CA GLU A 161 0.65 -13.90 15.31
C GLU A 161 1.26 -13.03 14.23
N TYR A 162 0.43 -12.45 13.37
CA TYR A 162 0.87 -11.54 12.32
C TYR A 162 1.51 -10.27 12.91
N PHE A 163 0.80 -9.58 13.80
CA PHE A 163 1.30 -8.35 14.40
C PHE A 163 2.48 -8.57 15.34
N ARG A 164 2.55 -9.75 15.99
CA ARG A 164 3.71 -10.14 16.78
C ARG A 164 4.98 -10.28 15.91
N LYS A 165 4.86 -10.84 14.71
CA LYS A 165 5.96 -10.90 13.74
C LYS A 165 6.36 -9.50 13.25
N GLU A 166 5.38 -8.65 12.96
CA GLU A 166 5.66 -7.27 12.53
C GLU A 166 6.32 -6.45 13.65
N LEU A 167 5.91 -6.62 14.90
CA LEU A 167 6.55 -5.99 16.05
C LEU A 167 8.02 -6.43 16.19
N MET A 168 8.29 -7.73 16.05
CA MET A 168 9.65 -8.26 16.06
C MET A 168 10.52 -7.64 14.95
N ASN A 169 9.96 -7.52 13.74
CA ASN A 169 10.63 -6.89 12.62
C ASN A 169 10.88 -5.39 12.86
N ALA A 170 9.93 -4.68 13.50
CA ALA A 170 10.11 -3.28 13.89
C ALA A 170 11.28 -3.11 14.87
N LEU A 171 11.39 -3.98 15.87
CA LEU A 171 12.53 -3.99 16.78
C LEU A 171 13.85 -4.28 16.06
N THR A 172 13.85 -5.19 15.08
CA THR A 172 15.05 -5.47 14.27
C THR A 172 15.51 -4.23 13.49
N ILE A 173 14.58 -3.42 12.97
CA ILE A 173 14.90 -2.19 12.25
C ILE A 173 15.52 -1.15 13.19
N ILE A 174 14.97 -1.02 14.42
CA ILE A 174 15.51 -0.13 15.45
C ILE A 174 16.89 -0.60 15.90
N ASP A 175 17.04 -1.89 16.18
CA ASP A 175 18.29 -2.50 16.64
C ASP A 175 19.42 -2.38 15.62
N ALA A 176 19.08 -2.41 14.33
CA ALA A 176 20.01 -2.14 13.23
C ALA A 176 20.39 -0.65 13.08
N GLY A 177 19.77 0.26 13.85
CA GLY A 177 20.07 1.69 13.87
C GLY A 177 19.51 2.46 12.66
N HIS A 178 18.56 1.90 11.93
CA HIS A 178 17.94 2.58 10.80
C HIS A 178 17.08 3.77 11.23
N ILE A 179 16.42 3.66 12.38
CA ILE A 179 15.60 4.73 12.96
C ILE A 179 15.62 4.63 14.49
N ALA A 180 15.49 5.75 15.18
CA ALA A 180 15.28 5.75 16.62
C ALA A 180 13.85 5.29 16.97
N ALA A 181 13.67 4.66 18.13
CA ALA A 181 12.37 4.10 18.52
C ALA A 181 11.28 5.19 18.60
N GLU A 182 11.61 6.37 19.12
CA GLU A 182 10.74 7.54 19.24
C GLU A 182 10.32 8.12 17.90
N ASP A 183 11.15 7.98 16.85
CA ASP A 183 10.91 8.50 15.52
C ASP A 183 10.17 7.48 14.61
N MET A 184 10.08 6.21 15.04
CA MET A 184 9.40 5.16 14.28
C MET A 184 7.89 5.36 14.34
N THR A 185 7.40 6.35 13.59
CA THR A 185 5.99 6.67 13.47
C THR A 185 5.38 6.15 12.18
N GLY A 186 4.07 5.88 12.19
CA GLY A 186 3.38 5.33 11.03
C GLY A 186 1.87 5.33 11.16
N SER A 187 1.22 4.48 10.37
CA SER A 187 -0.23 4.25 10.49
C SER A 187 -0.58 3.51 11.77
N TRP A 188 -1.84 3.51 12.15
CA TRP A 188 -2.37 2.75 13.29
C TRP A 188 -2.12 1.24 13.17
N ALA A 189 -1.90 0.72 11.98
CA ALA A 189 -1.63 -0.69 11.70
C ALA A 189 -0.14 -1.01 11.51
N GLY A 190 0.76 -0.04 11.72
CA GLY A 190 2.21 -0.24 11.66
C GLY A 190 2.84 -0.05 10.28
N ALA A 191 2.14 0.52 9.30
CA ALA A 191 2.74 0.91 8.02
C ALA A 191 3.57 2.19 8.19
N MET A 192 4.80 2.20 7.66
CA MET A 192 5.85 3.14 8.02
C MET A 192 6.31 4.04 6.88
N GLY A 193 6.64 5.29 7.24
CA GLY A 193 7.32 6.24 6.38
C GLY A 193 6.53 6.62 5.12
N GLN A 194 7.21 7.22 4.15
CA GLN A 194 6.57 7.75 2.95
C GLN A 194 6.09 6.66 1.96
N ALA A 195 6.66 5.46 2.05
CA ALA A 195 6.27 4.30 1.25
C ALA A 195 5.20 3.41 1.92
N GLN A 196 4.80 3.71 3.16
CA GLN A 196 3.86 2.91 3.94
C GLN A 196 4.21 1.42 3.97
N PHE A 197 5.48 1.09 4.13
CA PHE A 197 5.95 -0.28 4.26
C PHE A 197 5.64 -0.84 5.65
N MET A 198 5.17 -2.09 5.69
CA MET A 198 5.18 -2.85 6.93
C MET A 198 6.63 -3.17 7.33
N PRO A 199 6.93 -3.40 8.63
CA PRO A 199 8.28 -3.76 9.06
C PRO A 199 8.88 -4.94 8.31
N SER A 200 8.11 -5.98 8.03
CA SER A 200 8.56 -7.11 7.19
C SER A 200 8.89 -6.70 5.76
N THR A 201 8.10 -5.79 5.19
CA THR A 201 8.36 -5.24 3.85
C THR A 201 9.63 -4.41 3.83
N PHE A 202 9.88 -3.62 4.88
CA PHE A 202 11.12 -2.87 5.06
C PHE A 202 12.33 -3.81 5.04
N LEU A 203 12.37 -4.82 5.89
CA LEU A 203 13.49 -5.75 6.00
C LEU A 203 13.78 -6.49 4.69
N ASN A 204 12.74 -6.82 3.91
CA ASN A 204 12.90 -7.56 2.67
C ASN A 204 13.27 -6.68 1.48
N TYR A 205 12.75 -5.47 1.41
CA TYR A 205 12.77 -4.69 0.17
C TYR A 205 13.34 -3.28 0.29
N ALA A 206 13.43 -2.71 1.49
CA ALA A 206 13.97 -1.36 1.63
C ALA A 206 15.45 -1.30 1.23
N ARG A 207 15.87 -0.16 0.71
CA ARG A 207 17.22 0.08 0.19
C ARG A 207 17.72 1.44 0.64
N ASP A 208 18.99 1.47 1.02
CA ASP A 208 19.77 2.67 1.14
C ASP A 208 20.02 3.20 -0.28
N GLY A 209 19.39 4.30 -0.62
CA GLY A 209 19.41 4.88 -1.95
C GLY A 209 20.47 5.96 -2.12
N ASN A 210 20.97 6.53 -1.01
CA ASN A 210 21.99 7.58 -0.95
C ASN A 210 23.36 7.07 -0.49
N ASP A 211 23.46 5.76 -0.15
CA ASP A 211 24.67 5.06 0.29
C ASP A 211 25.27 5.65 1.60
N ASP A 212 24.42 6.17 2.53
CA ASP A 212 24.86 6.72 3.82
C ASP A 212 24.98 5.68 4.95
N GLY A 213 24.61 4.42 4.66
CA GLY A 213 24.65 3.29 5.60
C GLY A 213 23.39 3.13 6.44
N LYS A 214 22.36 3.92 6.21
CA LYS A 214 21.05 3.82 6.83
C LYS A 214 19.96 3.68 5.77
N ILE A 215 18.78 3.24 6.19
CA ILE A 215 17.59 3.24 5.36
C ILE A 215 16.55 4.11 6.06
N ASP A 216 16.29 5.29 5.52
CA ASP A 216 15.34 6.25 6.06
C ASP A 216 14.14 6.44 5.13
N LEU A 217 13.04 5.73 5.41
CA LEU A 217 11.78 5.89 4.66
C LEU A 217 10.95 7.10 5.11
N TRP A 218 11.37 7.85 6.12
CA TRP A 218 10.66 9.02 6.63
C TRP A 218 11.20 10.31 6.03
N GLY A 219 12.52 10.47 5.94
CA GLY A 219 13.21 11.70 5.53
C GLY A 219 13.92 11.61 4.17
N ALA A 220 14.64 10.52 3.89
CA ALA A 220 15.48 10.39 2.71
C ALA A 220 14.68 9.93 1.48
N LYS A 221 14.45 10.82 0.53
CA LYS A 221 13.70 10.48 -0.69
C LYS A 221 14.41 9.48 -1.58
N GLU A 222 15.73 9.48 -1.56
CA GLU A 222 16.57 8.49 -2.23
C GLU A 222 16.20 7.08 -1.78
N ASP A 223 16.05 6.86 -0.48
CA ASP A 223 15.70 5.58 0.11
C ASP A 223 14.24 5.23 -0.18
N VAL A 224 13.34 6.20 -0.08
CA VAL A 224 11.92 6.02 -0.37
C VAL A 224 11.72 5.51 -1.79
N PHE A 225 12.31 6.19 -2.80
CA PHE A 225 12.13 5.80 -4.20
C PHE A 225 12.93 4.55 -4.56
N ALA A 226 14.14 4.38 -4.02
CA ALA A 226 14.91 3.15 -4.21
C ALA A 226 14.18 1.93 -3.64
N SER A 227 13.59 2.06 -2.45
CA SER A 227 12.85 0.99 -1.79
C SER A 227 11.56 0.63 -2.54
N ALA A 228 10.77 1.63 -2.92
CA ALA A 228 9.55 1.42 -3.70
C ALA A 228 9.84 0.77 -5.05
N ALA A 229 10.86 1.24 -5.75
CA ALA A 229 11.27 0.70 -7.03
C ALA A 229 11.83 -0.73 -6.91
N ASN A 230 12.66 -0.99 -5.88
CA ASN A 230 13.17 -2.33 -5.60
C ASN A 230 12.05 -3.32 -5.28
N TYR A 231 11.05 -2.91 -4.48
CA TYR A 231 9.88 -3.75 -4.21
C TYR A 231 9.19 -4.14 -5.51
N LEU A 232 8.76 -3.16 -6.31
CA LEU A 232 8.04 -3.42 -7.56
C LEU A 232 8.84 -4.27 -8.55
N SER A 233 10.13 -3.98 -8.70
CA SER A 233 11.04 -4.76 -9.55
C SER A 233 11.13 -6.21 -9.08
N THR A 234 11.29 -6.43 -7.77
CA THR A 234 11.43 -7.77 -7.18
C THR A 234 10.15 -8.60 -7.31
N VAL A 235 8.97 -7.97 -7.21
CA VAL A 235 7.69 -8.67 -7.34
C VAL A 235 7.19 -8.79 -8.79
N GLY A 236 8.03 -8.43 -9.78
CA GLY A 236 7.82 -8.79 -11.18
C GLY A 236 7.43 -7.66 -12.12
N TRP A 237 7.80 -6.40 -11.81
CA TRP A 237 7.60 -5.27 -12.71
C TRP A 237 8.27 -5.50 -14.07
N LYS A 238 7.53 -5.21 -15.14
CA LYS A 238 8.01 -5.25 -16.52
C LYS A 238 8.19 -3.82 -17.02
N ALA A 239 9.44 -3.43 -17.33
CA ALA A 239 9.80 -2.05 -17.64
C ALA A 239 9.15 -1.53 -18.94
N ASP A 240 8.87 -2.41 -19.88
CA ASP A 240 8.31 -2.13 -21.22
C ASP A 240 6.78 -2.30 -21.30
N GLU A 241 6.14 -2.70 -20.19
CA GLU A 241 4.69 -2.85 -20.11
C GLU A 241 4.03 -1.70 -19.35
N ARG A 242 2.81 -1.37 -19.75
CA ARG A 242 1.91 -0.52 -18.95
C ARG A 242 1.19 -1.37 -17.89
N TRP A 243 0.44 -0.71 -17.00
CA TRP A 243 -0.42 -1.38 -16.04
C TRP A 243 -1.70 -1.93 -16.68
N GLY A 244 -2.29 -1.17 -17.61
CA GLY A 244 -3.58 -1.45 -18.24
C GLY A 244 -4.12 -0.25 -18.99
N ARG A 245 -5.40 -0.29 -19.30
CA ARG A 245 -6.18 0.78 -19.93
C ARG A 245 -7.68 0.53 -19.82
N GLU A 246 -8.45 1.59 -19.87
CA GLU A 246 -9.90 1.50 -20.06
C GLU A 246 -10.23 0.97 -21.46
N ILE A 247 -11.32 0.19 -21.54
CA ILE A 247 -11.79 -0.44 -22.78
C ILE A 247 -13.31 -0.39 -22.86
N THR A 248 -13.84 -0.66 -24.06
CA THR A 248 -15.26 -0.91 -24.30
C THR A 248 -15.48 -2.38 -24.63
N LEU A 249 -16.44 -2.99 -24.00
CA LEU A 249 -16.86 -4.38 -24.24
C LEU A 249 -17.99 -4.43 -25.28
N PRO A 250 -18.09 -5.51 -26.08
CA PRO A 250 -19.26 -5.74 -26.93
C PRO A 250 -20.51 -5.98 -26.07
N LYS A 251 -21.70 -5.75 -26.62
CA LYS A 251 -22.98 -5.89 -25.88
C LYS A 251 -23.25 -7.31 -25.37
N ASP A 252 -22.74 -8.29 -26.09
CA ASP A 252 -22.84 -9.72 -25.82
C ASP A 252 -21.59 -10.31 -25.20
N PHE A 253 -20.82 -9.48 -24.48
CA PHE A 253 -19.61 -9.94 -23.80
C PHE A 253 -19.93 -11.04 -22.81
N ASP A 254 -19.25 -12.17 -22.96
CA ASP A 254 -19.37 -13.30 -22.05
C ASP A 254 -18.72 -12.97 -20.70
N LYS A 255 -19.55 -12.81 -19.66
CA LYS A 255 -19.10 -12.51 -18.30
C LYS A 255 -18.20 -13.59 -17.67
N GLU A 256 -18.23 -14.82 -18.19
CA GLU A 256 -17.29 -15.87 -17.76
C GLU A 256 -15.84 -15.58 -18.18
N LEU A 257 -15.64 -14.65 -19.11
CA LEU A 257 -14.33 -14.19 -19.52
C LEU A 257 -13.78 -13.02 -18.66
N GLU A 258 -14.58 -12.52 -17.72
CA GLU A 258 -14.13 -11.55 -16.74
C GLU A 258 -13.28 -12.21 -15.65
N GLY A 259 -12.17 -11.60 -15.32
CA GLY A 259 -11.36 -12.04 -14.18
C GLY A 259 -9.87 -11.83 -14.40
N ARG A 260 -9.19 -11.53 -13.33
CA ARG A 260 -7.74 -11.26 -13.34
C ARG A 260 -6.90 -12.47 -13.74
N ASP A 261 -7.42 -13.67 -13.51
CA ASP A 261 -6.71 -14.92 -13.76
C ASP A 261 -6.98 -15.45 -15.17
N ILE A 262 -7.96 -14.87 -15.89
CA ILE A 262 -8.30 -15.23 -17.27
C ILE A 262 -7.44 -14.38 -18.21
N ARG A 263 -6.35 -14.97 -18.68
CA ARG A 263 -5.39 -14.31 -19.57
C ARG A 263 -5.54 -14.79 -21.00
N LYS A 264 -5.61 -13.85 -21.93
CA LYS A 264 -5.61 -14.09 -23.37
C LYS A 264 -4.74 -13.06 -24.08
N PRO A 265 -4.15 -13.41 -25.24
CA PRO A 265 -3.50 -12.43 -26.11
C PRO A 265 -4.42 -11.25 -26.44
N ILE A 266 -3.87 -10.04 -26.51
CA ILE A 266 -4.63 -8.82 -26.89
C ILE A 266 -5.37 -9.03 -28.20
N SER A 267 -4.75 -9.74 -29.15
CA SER A 267 -5.35 -10.06 -30.44
C SER A 267 -6.62 -10.94 -30.35
N GLU A 268 -6.72 -11.78 -29.34
CA GLU A 268 -7.94 -12.57 -29.08
C GLU A 268 -9.04 -11.70 -28.49
N TRP A 269 -8.73 -10.83 -27.55
CA TRP A 269 -9.69 -9.86 -27.04
C TRP A 269 -10.24 -8.95 -28.15
N GLN A 270 -9.38 -8.52 -29.08
CA GLN A 270 -9.79 -7.78 -30.26
C GLN A 270 -10.80 -8.57 -31.13
N LYS A 271 -10.59 -9.88 -31.33
CA LYS A 271 -11.50 -10.76 -32.11
C LYS A 271 -12.85 -10.96 -31.41
N ILE A 272 -12.85 -11.00 -30.08
CA ILE A 272 -14.07 -11.07 -29.24
C ILE A 272 -14.90 -9.78 -29.36
N GLY A 273 -14.30 -8.69 -29.84
CA GLY A 273 -15.01 -7.41 -30.02
C GLY A 273 -14.65 -6.35 -28.99
N VAL A 274 -13.67 -6.60 -28.14
CA VAL A 274 -13.14 -5.58 -27.22
C VAL A 274 -12.46 -4.47 -27.99
N ARG A 275 -12.70 -3.21 -27.60
CA ARG A 275 -12.20 -2.01 -28.30
C ARG A 275 -11.66 -0.97 -27.31
N MET A 276 -10.90 -0.03 -27.86
CA MET A 276 -10.58 1.20 -27.13
C MET A 276 -11.87 2.00 -26.85
N PRO A 277 -11.91 2.89 -25.82
CA PRO A 277 -13.10 3.69 -25.50
C PRO A 277 -13.63 4.54 -26.66
N ASN A 278 -12.77 4.94 -27.58
CA ASN A 278 -13.14 5.69 -28.81
C ASN A 278 -13.63 4.77 -29.94
N GLY A 279 -13.82 3.48 -29.71
CA GLY A 279 -14.21 2.48 -30.70
C GLY A 279 -13.08 1.96 -31.60
N GLY A 280 -11.88 2.48 -31.44
CA GLY A 280 -10.70 2.04 -32.19
C GLY A 280 -10.19 0.65 -31.77
N ASP A 281 -9.29 0.11 -32.60
CA ASP A 281 -8.63 -1.17 -32.34
C ASP A 281 -7.75 -1.12 -31.11
N LEU A 282 -7.62 -2.29 -30.43
CA LEU A 282 -6.65 -2.48 -29.37
C LEU A 282 -5.21 -2.38 -29.90
N PRO A 283 -4.23 -2.06 -29.06
CA PRO A 283 -2.84 -2.02 -29.46
C PRO A 283 -2.37 -3.36 -30.03
N LYS A 284 -1.57 -3.29 -31.09
CA LYS A 284 -0.88 -4.47 -31.63
C LYS A 284 0.35 -4.75 -30.77
N ALA A 285 0.19 -5.56 -29.74
CA ALA A 285 1.27 -6.00 -28.88
C ALA A 285 1.16 -7.51 -28.65
N ASP A 286 2.29 -8.20 -28.68
CA ASP A 286 2.39 -9.63 -28.37
C ASP A 286 2.51 -9.81 -26.86
N MET A 287 1.38 -9.67 -26.19
CA MET A 287 1.26 -9.81 -24.74
C MET A 287 -0.14 -10.26 -24.34
N ASP A 288 -0.21 -10.91 -23.20
CA ASP A 288 -1.46 -11.32 -22.59
C ASP A 288 -2.06 -10.20 -21.74
N ALA A 289 -3.38 -10.19 -21.69
CA ALA A 289 -4.16 -9.29 -20.88
C ALA A 289 -5.33 -10.04 -20.21
N SER A 290 -5.84 -9.46 -19.14
CA SER A 290 -7.10 -9.87 -18.51
C SER A 290 -8.11 -8.74 -18.59
N ILE A 291 -9.40 -9.05 -18.49
CA ILE A 291 -10.48 -8.08 -18.41
C ILE A 291 -10.98 -8.00 -16.97
N VAL A 292 -11.07 -6.79 -16.45
CA VAL A 292 -11.61 -6.49 -15.12
C VAL A 292 -12.73 -5.48 -15.27
N ILE A 293 -13.88 -5.77 -14.70
CA ILE A 293 -15.03 -4.87 -14.64
C ILE A 293 -15.20 -4.47 -13.17
N VAL A 294 -15.19 -3.17 -12.89
CA VAL A 294 -15.35 -2.66 -11.51
C VAL A 294 -16.82 -2.61 -11.10
N ASN A 295 -17.12 -2.27 -9.84
CA ASN A 295 -18.49 -2.21 -9.30
C ASN A 295 -19.25 -3.54 -9.49
N ASP A 296 -18.62 -4.67 -9.14
CA ASP A 296 -19.22 -6.01 -9.23
C ASP A 296 -19.75 -6.36 -10.63
N GLY A 297 -19.00 -5.93 -11.68
CA GLY A 297 -19.37 -6.21 -13.06
C GLY A 297 -20.36 -5.23 -13.70
N GLU A 298 -20.66 -4.12 -13.02
CA GLU A 298 -21.65 -3.10 -13.47
C GLU A 298 -20.98 -1.78 -13.90
N GLY A 299 -19.66 -1.64 -13.67
CA GLY A 299 -18.91 -0.41 -13.93
C GLY A 299 -18.05 -0.42 -15.18
N PRO A 300 -17.13 0.55 -15.31
CA PRO A 300 -16.14 0.58 -16.37
C PRO A 300 -15.29 -0.69 -16.46
N ALA A 301 -14.91 -1.05 -17.68
CA ALA A 301 -14.06 -2.20 -17.95
C ALA A 301 -12.63 -1.78 -18.26
N TYR A 302 -11.70 -2.56 -17.76
CA TYR A 302 -10.26 -2.34 -17.94
C TYR A 302 -9.61 -3.60 -18.52
N MET A 303 -8.76 -3.41 -19.52
CA MET A 303 -7.78 -4.40 -19.93
C MET A 303 -6.54 -4.19 -19.10
N VAL A 304 -6.15 -5.21 -18.34
CA VAL A 304 -5.03 -5.12 -17.39
C VAL A 304 -3.91 -6.08 -17.78
N TYR A 305 -2.68 -5.64 -17.56
CA TYR A 305 -1.45 -6.33 -17.95
C TYR A 305 -0.67 -6.82 -16.73
N ASN A 306 0.53 -7.36 -16.94
CA ASN A 306 1.34 -7.88 -15.85
C ASN A 306 1.60 -6.86 -14.74
N ASN A 307 1.89 -5.60 -15.08
CA ASN A 307 2.16 -4.57 -14.07
C ASN A 307 0.96 -4.22 -13.18
N PHE A 308 -0.27 -4.44 -13.64
CA PHE A 308 -1.44 -4.36 -12.77
C PHE A 308 -1.37 -5.41 -11.64
N HIS A 309 -1.00 -6.65 -11.97
CA HIS A 309 -0.83 -7.70 -10.97
C HIS A 309 0.35 -7.38 -10.03
N THR A 310 1.42 -6.78 -10.56
CA THR A 310 2.55 -6.31 -9.76
C THR A 310 2.13 -5.21 -8.75
N ILE A 311 1.30 -4.25 -9.18
CA ILE A 311 0.72 -3.24 -8.27
C ILE A 311 -0.14 -3.92 -7.18
N MET A 312 -0.87 -4.97 -7.53
CA MET A 312 -1.68 -5.72 -6.56
C MET A 312 -0.88 -6.51 -5.52
N HIS A 313 0.42 -6.74 -5.73
CA HIS A 313 1.28 -7.23 -4.65
C HIS A 313 1.47 -6.19 -3.55
N TRP A 314 1.49 -4.90 -3.90
CA TRP A 314 1.55 -3.81 -2.93
C TRP A 314 0.23 -3.67 -2.14
N ASN A 315 -0.87 -3.61 -2.87
CA ASN A 315 -2.21 -3.56 -2.28
C ASN A 315 -3.18 -4.37 -3.14
N ARG A 316 -3.85 -5.36 -2.54
CA ARG A 316 -4.71 -6.32 -3.26
C ARG A 316 -6.04 -5.73 -3.76
N SER A 317 -6.26 -4.44 -3.61
CA SER A 317 -7.46 -3.76 -4.11
C SER A 317 -7.36 -3.48 -5.61
N THR A 318 -8.31 -3.98 -6.38
CA THR A 318 -8.48 -3.63 -7.80
C THR A 318 -8.61 -2.13 -8.00
N TYR A 319 -9.36 -1.44 -7.13
CA TYR A 319 -9.54 0.01 -7.19
C TYR A 319 -8.23 0.75 -6.97
N PHE A 320 -7.43 0.30 -6.01
CA PHE A 320 -6.10 0.86 -5.76
C PHE A 320 -5.19 0.70 -6.98
N ALA A 321 -5.14 -0.49 -7.57
CA ALA A 321 -4.26 -0.75 -8.70
C ALA A 321 -4.63 0.11 -9.93
N ILE A 322 -5.93 0.26 -10.22
CA ILE A 322 -6.40 1.15 -11.29
C ILE A 322 -6.09 2.60 -10.95
N ALA A 323 -6.28 3.04 -9.70
CA ALA A 323 -5.99 4.41 -9.29
C ALA A 323 -4.50 4.76 -9.42
N VAL A 324 -3.60 3.86 -9.02
CA VAL A 324 -2.15 4.02 -9.23
C VAL A 324 -1.83 4.17 -10.70
N GLY A 325 -2.37 3.28 -11.54
CA GLY A 325 -2.16 3.32 -12.98
C GLY A 325 -2.70 4.60 -13.62
N THR A 326 -3.92 5.00 -13.27
CA THR A 326 -4.56 6.22 -13.77
C THR A 326 -3.78 7.48 -13.37
N LEU A 327 -3.32 7.56 -12.11
CA LEU A 327 -2.51 8.68 -11.66
C LEU A 327 -1.15 8.71 -12.36
N ALA A 328 -0.51 7.55 -12.53
CA ALA A 328 0.75 7.45 -13.25
C ALA A 328 0.63 7.91 -14.71
N ASP A 329 -0.42 7.46 -15.41
CA ASP A 329 -0.71 7.89 -16.79
C ASP A 329 -0.94 9.41 -16.85
N ALA A 330 -1.75 9.96 -15.94
CA ALA A 330 -2.01 11.38 -15.89
C ALA A 330 -0.75 12.21 -15.58
N ILE A 331 0.15 11.75 -14.71
CA ILE A 331 1.44 12.40 -14.42
C ILE A 331 2.31 12.42 -15.69
N ALA A 332 2.36 11.31 -16.44
CA ALA A 332 3.11 11.19 -17.67
C ALA A 332 2.52 11.99 -18.86
N GLY A 333 1.25 12.41 -18.76
CA GLY A 333 0.56 13.18 -19.83
C GLY A 333 -0.12 12.31 -20.88
N TYR A 334 -0.49 11.08 -20.51
CA TYR A 334 -1.23 10.15 -21.37
C TYR A 334 -2.73 10.35 -21.24
#